data_8a7b59796b1c66a4faa22ac3dad2411e
#
_entry.id   8a7b59796b1c66a4faa22ac3dad2411e
#
_cell.length_a   1.000
_cell.length_b   1.000
_cell.length_c   1.000
_cell.angle_alpha   90.00
_cell.angle_beta   90.00
_cell.angle_gamma   90.00
#
_symmetry.space_group_name_H-M   'P 1'
#
loop_
_entity.id
_entity.type
_entity.pdbx_description
1 polymer ?
#
loop_
_entity_poly.entity_id
_entity_poly.type
_entity_poly.pdbx_seq_one_letter_code
_entity_poly.pdbx_strand_id
1 'polypeptide(L)'
;MIFSREEVFDNKIPNYKLGIYYFIDENHNILYIGKSKNIKTRIQQHIKNGRKRLINKFSKLKLKILRTELEALLFESQEIKEYLPVFNRRLRKIKSLVGIFNQENKFGYSYFLIKKNVENSITEFKTKKHAVKFIDRITKKYNLCPKLNGLDNSSKFCFQFHLKSCAGACNNYEKPFSYNARFQKSISEIYSIPKNCKLIYHYDKFSTFINIKNKSVKSFGVKNHSFFKINHPSNDEIKIINSYQKIVVPEIILK
;
A
#
# COMPACT_ATOMS: atom_id res chain seq x y z
N MET A 1 -23.97 11.96 -6.85
CA MET A 1 -25.25 12.00 -6.11
C MET A 1 -25.01 12.71 -4.79
N ILE A 2 -25.91 13.57 -4.38
CA ILE A 2 -25.84 14.29 -3.10
C ILE A 2 -27.17 14.04 -2.38
N PHE A 3 -27.09 13.77 -1.09
CA PHE A 3 -28.25 13.53 -0.20
C PHE A 3 -28.16 14.47 0.98
N SER A 4 -29.30 14.99 1.42
CA SER A 4 -29.41 15.73 2.67
C SER A 4 -29.28 14.79 3.88
N ARG A 5 -29.11 15.35 5.06
CA ARG A 5 -29.05 14.57 6.30
C ARG A 5 -30.34 13.76 6.52
N GLU A 6 -31.50 14.39 6.29
CA GLU A 6 -32.83 13.76 6.42
C GLU A 6 -32.95 12.58 5.45
N GLU A 7 -32.60 12.77 4.18
CA GLU A 7 -32.64 11.69 3.18
C GLU A 7 -31.75 10.51 3.53
N VAL A 8 -30.61 10.75 4.21
CA VAL A 8 -29.73 9.69 4.71
C VAL A 8 -30.40 8.89 5.83
N PHE A 9 -31.08 9.57 6.77
CA PHE A 9 -31.81 8.92 7.85
C PHE A 9 -33.08 8.22 7.35
N ASP A 10 -33.76 8.77 6.37
CA ASP A 10 -34.90 8.17 5.65
C ASP A 10 -34.50 7.00 4.75
N ASN A 11 -33.21 6.64 4.74
CA ASN A 11 -32.69 5.50 4.00
C ASN A 11 -32.83 5.59 2.46
N LYS A 12 -32.86 6.80 1.90
CA LYS A 12 -33.01 7.07 0.45
C LYS A 12 -31.73 6.76 -0.36
N ILE A 13 -30.65 6.33 0.28
CA ILE A 13 -29.41 5.95 -0.39
C ILE A 13 -29.63 4.71 -1.26
N PRO A 14 -29.20 4.71 -2.53
CA PRO A 14 -29.39 3.56 -3.43
C PRO A 14 -28.60 2.32 -2.98
N ASN A 15 -29.23 1.16 -3.16
CA ASN A 15 -28.63 -0.14 -2.82
C ASN A 15 -27.46 -0.51 -3.76
N TYR A 16 -26.58 -1.39 -3.30
CA TYR A 16 -25.56 -2.08 -4.10
C TYR A 16 -24.66 -1.16 -4.94
N LYS A 17 -24.36 0.04 -4.46
CA LYS A 17 -23.43 0.95 -5.14
C LYS A 17 -22.02 0.85 -4.56
N LEU A 18 -21.05 0.55 -5.43
CA LEU A 18 -19.64 0.58 -5.13
C LEU A 18 -19.07 1.97 -5.44
N GLY A 19 -18.20 2.47 -4.60
CA GLY A 19 -17.54 3.76 -4.80
C GLY A 19 -17.03 4.38 -3.52
N ILE A 20 -16.91 5.69 -3.54
CA ILE A 20 -16.53 6.49 -2.39
C ILE A 20 -17.68 7.42 -1.97
N TYR A 21 -17.64 7.80 -0.70
CA TYR A 21 -18.63 8.69 -0.10
C TYR A 21 -17.96 9.72 0.80
N TYR A 22 -18.58 10.90 0.87
CA TYR A 22 -18.10 12.05 1.60
C TYR A 22 -19.17 12.52 2.57
N PHE A 23 -18.83 12.62 3.85
CA PHE A 23 -19.62 13.37 4.82
C PHE A 23 -19.16 14.82 4.80
N ILE A 24 -20.08 15.75 4.59
CA ILE A 24 -19.84 17.18 4.39
C ILE A 24 -20.64 17.95 5.44
N ASP A 25 -20.04 18.98 6.05
CA ASP A 25 -20.72 19.86 7.01
C ASP A 25 -21.53 20.99 6.33
N GLU A 26 -22.16 21.84 7.12
CA GLU A 26 -22.93 22.99 6.65
C GLU A 26 -22.06 24.02 5.91
N ASN A 27 -20.79 24.14 6.30
CA ASN A 27 -19.80 25.02 5.69
C ASN A 27 -19.12 24.41 4.45
N HIS A 28 -19.66 23.32 3.91
CA HIS A 28 -19.11 22.59 2.76
C HIS A 28 -17.72 21.94 2.98
N ASN A 29 -17.24 21.84 4.23
CA ASN A 29 -16.01 21.14 4.52
C ASN A 29 -16.23 19.63 4.51
N ILE A 30 -15.30 18.91 3.90
CA ILE A 30 -15.31 17.45 3.91
C ILE A 30 -14.82 16.94 5.28
N LEU A 31 -15.75 16.35 6.02
CA LEU A 31 -15.49 15.80 7.35
C LEU A 31 -14.85 14.42 7.31
N TYR A 32 -15.27 13.58 6.37
CA TYR A 32 -14.81 12.20 6.22
C TYR A 32 -14.98 11.70 4.79
N ILE A 33 -14.02 10.94 4.33
CA ILE A 33 -14.06 10.21 3.05
C ILE A 33 -13.92 8.72 3.35
N GLY A 34 -14.70 7.88 2.68
CA GLY A 34 -14.60 6.44 2.80
C GLY A 34 -15.00 5.72 1.52
N LYS A 35 -14.48 4.49 1.34
CA LYS A 35 -14.86 3.60 0.26
C LYS A 35 -15.75 2.47 0.75
N SER A 36 -16.59 1.94 -0.14
CA SER A 36 -17.35 0.72 0.13
C SER A 36 -17.71 -0.01 -1.17
N LYS A 37 -17.83 -1.34 -1.07
CA LYS A 37 -18.48 -2.17 -2.10
C LYS A 37 -20.00 -2.01 -2.09
N ASN A 38 -20.57 -1.65 -0.93
CA ASN A 38 -21.97 -1.28 -0.75
C ASN A 38 -22.03 -0.05 0.16
N ILE A 39 -22.17 1.11 -0.45
CA ILE A 39 -22.15 2.39 0.26
C ILE A 39 -23.30 2.48 1.27
N LYS A 40 -24.50 2.07 0.92
CA LYS A 40 -25.68 2.13 1.80
C LYS A 40 -25.43 1.39 3.11
N THR A 41 -25.03 0.12 3.05
CA THR A 41 -24.71 -0.68 4.23
C THR A 41 -23.62 -0.03 5.08
N ARG A 42 -22.62 0.56 4.43
CA ARG A 42 -21.52 1.23 5.12
C ARG A 42 -21.96 2.49 5.86
N ILE A 43 -22.82 3.29 5.28
CA ILE A 43 -23.41 4.48 5.92
C ILE A 43 -24.25 4.07 7.13
N GLN A 44 -25.10 3.04 6.99
CA GLN A 44 -25.89 2.51 8.11
C GLN A 44 -24.99 2.03 9.27
N GLN A 45 -23.83 1.40 8.96
CA GLN A 45 -22.84 1.03 9.97
C GLN A 45 -22.26 2.27 10.70
N HIS A 46 -22.00 3.37 10.00
CA HIS A 46 -21.55 4.60 10.64
C HIS A 46 -22.60 5.17 11.59
N ILE A 47 -23.87 5.13 11.20
CA ILE A 47 -24.99 5.60 12.03
C ILE A 47 -25.12 4.73 13.29
N LYS A 48 -25.14 3.39 13.13
CA LYS A 48 -25.32 2.43 14.24
C LYS A 48 -24.12 2.32 15.17
N ASN A 49 -22.90 2.29 14.62
CA ASN A 49 -21.68 1.91 15.36
C ASN A 49 -20.94 3.11 15.99
N GLY A 50 -21.65 4.17 16.36
CA GLY A 50 -21.13 5.13 17.33
C GLY A 50 -20.10 6.12 16.82
N ARG A 51 -20.03 6.44 15.53
CA ARG A 51 -19.31 7.64 15.07
C ARG A 51 -20.10 8.93 15.38
N LYS A 52 -20.62 9.03 16.60
CA LYS A 52 -21.52 10.13 17.05
C LYS A 52 -21.04 11.51 16.61
N ARG A 53 -19.73 11.82 16.80
CA ARG A 53 -19.18 13.13 16.42
C ARG A 53 -19.26 13.43 14.93
N LEU A 54 -19.06 12.43 14.05
CA LEU A 54 -19.20 12.59 12.60
C LEU A 54 -20.66 12.73 12.22
N ILE A 55 -21.52 11.83 12.75
CA ILE A 55 -22.95 11.79 12.46
C ILE A 55 -23.66 13.06 12.95
N ASN A 56 -23.23 13.65 14.07
CA ASN A 56 -23.82 14.91 14.57
C ASN A 56 -23.39 16.14 13.76
N LYS A 57 -22.26 16.10 13.05
CA LYS A 57 -21.71 17.27 12.35
C LYS A 57 -22.00 17.33 10.86
N PHE A 58 -22.35 16.20 10.22
CA PHE A 58 -22.60 16.24 8.78
C PHE A 58 -23.99 16.81 8.45
N SER A 59 -24.07 17.55 7.37
CA SER A 59 -25.31 18.08 6.78
C SER A 59 -25.64 17.39 5.45
N LYS A 60 -24.64 17.00 4.68
CA LYS A 60 -24.80 16.39 3.36
C LYS A 60 -23.90 15.17 3.20
N LEU A 61 -24.39 14.20 2.41
CA LEU A 61 -23.65 13.01 1.97
C LEU A 61 -23.50 13.06 0.45
N LYS A 62 -22.25 13.11 -0.05
CA LYS A 62 -21.95 13.03 -1.49
C LYS A 62 -21.44 11.63 -1.81
N LEU A 63 -21.96 11.04 -2.89
CA LEU A 63 -21.53 9.74 -3.42
C LEU A 63 -20.86 9.90 -4.77
N LYS A 64 -19.74 9.21 -4.97
CA LYS A 64 -19.10 9.01 -6.26
C LYS A 64 -19.07 7.51 -6.55
N ILE A 65 -19.90 7.10 -7.49
CA ILE A 65 -20.00 5.69 -7.90
C ILE A 65 -18.81 5.36 -8.80
N LEU A 66 -18.20 4.23 -8.55
CA LEU A 66 -17.05 3.71 -9.28
C LEU A 66 -17.35 2.29 -9.77
N ARG A 67 -16.53 1.77 -10.68
CA ARG A 67 -16.77 0.46 -11.28
C ARG A 67 -16.04 -0.67 -10.57
N THR A 68 -14.85 -0.40 -10.02
CA THR A 68 -14.03 -1.42 -9.38
C THR A 68 -13.63 -1.02 -7.96
N GLU A 69 -13.39 -2.03 -7.12
CA GLU A 69 -12.88 -1.80 -5.78
C GLU A 69 -11.47 -1.19 -5.80
N LEU A 70 -10.64 -1.59 -6.77
CA LEU A 70 -9.29 -1.05 -6.94
C LEU A 70 -9.32 0.44 -7.27
N GLU A 71 -10.19 0.85 -8.19
CA GLU A 71 -10.44 2.26 -8.51
C GLU A 71 -10.89 3.02 -7.27
N ALA A 72 -11.84 2.46 -6.49
CA ALA A 72 -12.32 3.09 -5.26
C ALA A 72 -11.23 3.23 -4.18
N LEU A 73 -10.35 2.23 -4.03
CA LEU A 73 -9.23 2.28 -3.09
C LEU A 73 -8.20 3.37 -3.46
N LEU A 74 -7.82 3.43 -4.75
CA LEU A 74 -6.86 4.42 -5.24
C LEU A 74 -7.45 5.82 -5.16
N PHE A 75 -8.72 5.96 -5.52
CA PHE A 75 -9.42 7.24 -5.48
C PHE A 75 -9.59 7.75 -4.04
N GLU A 76 -10.04 6.90 -3.10
CA GLU A 76 -10.10 7.24 -1.67
C GLU A 76 -8.76 7.74 -1.13
N SER A 77 -7.67 7.06 -1.48
CA SER A 77 -6.31 7.45 -1.06
C SER A 77 -5.95 8.86 -1.53
N GLN A 78 -6.25 9.21 -2.78
CA GLN A 78 -5.98 10.53 -3.34
C GLN A 78 -6.86 11.61 -2.72
N GLU A 79 -8.15 11.38 -2.61
CA GLU A 79 -9.11 12.35 -2.05
C GLU A 79 -8.81 12.65 -0.57
N ILE A 80 -8.39 11.66 0.22
CA ILE A 80 -7.99 11.89 1.61
C ILE A 80 -6.72 12.75 1.69
N LYS A 81 -5.78 12.62 0.77
CA LYS A 81 -4.56 13.45 0.71
C LYS A 81 -4.85 14.86 0.24
N GLU A 82 -5.77 15.01 -0.70
CA GLU A 82 -6.21 16.32 -1.20
C GLU A 82 -6.94 17.12 -0.12
N TYR A 83 -7.98 16.53 0.48
CA TYR A 83 -8.89 17.25 1.37
C TYR A 83 -8.52 17.17 2.85
N LEU A 84 -7.63 16.28 3.26
CA LEU A 84 -7.20 16.08 4.65
C LEU A 84 -8.37 16.06 5.67
N PRO A 85 -9.42 15.23 5.51
CA PRO A 85 -10.63 15.32 6.31
C PRO A 85 -10.37 15.05 7.79
N VAL A 86 -11.03 15.79 8.68
CA VAL A 86 -10.79 15.76 10.14
C VAL A 86 -10.97 14.37 10.74
N PHE A 87 -11.91 13.57 10.23
CA PHE A 87 -12.20 12.23 10.75
C PHE A 87 -11.43 11.09 10.07
N ASN A 88 -10.59 11.36 9.04
CA ASN A 88 -9.70 10.37 8.43
C ASN A 88 -8.32 10.31 9.11
N ARG A 89 -8.29 10.20 10.45
CA ARG A 89 -7.07 10.31 11.26
C ARG A 89 -5.89 9.42 10.84
N ARG A 90 -6.16 8.21 10.31
CA ARG A 90 -5.10 7.24 10.00
C ARG A 90 -4.26 7.61 8.78
N LEU A 91 -4.82 8.28 7.78
CA LEU A 91 -4.14 8.64 6.52
C LEU A 91 -3.60 10.07 6.52
N ARG A 92 -3.97 10.89 7.52
CA ARG A 92 -3.50 12.28 7.67
C ARG A 92 -2.12 12.41 8.30
N LYS A 93 -1.74 11.50 9.19
CA LYS A 93 -0.42 11.56 9.84
C LYS A 93 0.61 10.96 8.90
N ILE A 94 1.46 11.78 8.31
CA ILE A 94 2.78 11.38 7.83
C ILE A 94 3.56 10.99 9.11
N LYS A 95 3.43 9.72 9.50
CA LYS A 95 4.29 9.17 10.55
C LYS A 95 5.67 9.06 9.96
N SER A 96 6.69 9.36 10.76
CA SER A 96 8.07 9.04 10.41
C SER A 96 8.12 7.58 9.94
N LEU A 97 8.35 7.39 8.66
CA LEU A 97 8.48 6.07 8.06
C LEU A 97 9.94 5.66 8.13
N VAL A 98 10.18 4.37 8.18
CA VAL A 98 11.50 3.79 8.00
C VAL A 98 11.53 3.03 6.68
N GLY A 99 12.55 3.31 5.87
CA GLY A 99 12.78 2.64 4.58
C GLY A 99 13.73 1.47 4.73
N ILE A 100 13.50 0.41 3.95
CA ILE A 100 14.47 -0.67 3.72
C ILE A 100 15.17 -0.38 2.39
N PHE A 101 16.49 -0.47 2.42
CA PHE A 101 17.39 -0.29 1.28
C PHE A 101 18.20 -1.56 1.06
N ASN A 102 18.61 -1.82 -0.16
CA ASN A 102 19.67 -2.78 -0.44
C ASN A 102 21.02 -2.04 -0.54
N GLN A 103 22.04 -2.63 0.04
CA GLN A 103 23.41 -2.18 -0.08
C GLN A 103 24.33 -3.39 -0.30
N GLU A 104 25.55 -3.12 -0.70
CA GLU A 104 26.61 -4.10 -0.81
C GLU A 104 27.75 -3.73 0.13
N ASN A 105 28.34 -4.71 0.82
CA ASN A 105 29.49 -4.47 1.67
C ASN A 105 30.81 -4.56 0.86
N LYS A 106 31.94 -4.21 1.48
CA LYS A 106 33.27 -4.23 0.87
C LYS A 106 33.71 -5.60 0.34
N PHE A 107 33.04 -6.67 0.74
CA PHE A 107 33.32 -8.04 0.30
C PHE A 107 32.39 -8.53 -0.81
N GLY A 108 31.52 -7.64 -1.33
CA GLY A 108 30.59 -7.93 -2.40
C GLY A 108 29.29 -8.61 -1.98
N TYR A 109 28.94 -8.67 -0.69
CA TYR A 109 27.67 -9.25 -0.23
C TYR A 109 26.59 -8.19 -0.13
N SER A 110 25.47 -8.45 -0.77
CA SER A 110 24.26 -7.61 -0.67
C SER A 110 23.54 -7.83 0.66
N TYR A 111 22.98 -6.76 1.23
CA TYR A 111 22.25 -6.83 2.49
C TYR A 111 21.15 -5.75 2.58
N PHE A 112 20.20 -5.95 3.48
CA PHE A 112 19.15 -4.97 3.79
C PHE A 112 19.62 -3.99 4.86
N LEU A 113 19.38 -2.71 4.62
CA LEU A 113 19.63 -1.63 5.57
C LEU A 113 18.33 -0.86 5.88
N ILE A 114 18.09 -0.57 7.16
CA ILE A 114 16.96 0.23 7.62
C ILE A 114 17.42 1.65 7.90
N LYS A 115 16.80 2.65 7.24
CA LYS A 115 17.04 4.09 7.48
C LYS A 115 15.74 4.81 7.81
N LYS A 116 15.84 5.96 8.51
CA LYS A 116 14.70 6.84 8.79
C LYS A 116 14.21 7.59 7.55
N ASN A 117 15.07 7.82 6.55
CA ASN A 117 14.67 8.33 5.25
C ASN A 117 14.04 7.20 4.42
N VAL A 118 13.00 7.53 3.66
CA VAL A 118 12.28 6.58 2.80
C VAL A 118 12.49 6.83 1.32
N GLU A 119 13.13 7.94 0.97
CA GLU A 119 13.42 8.28 -0.43
C GLU A 119 14.27 7.19 -1.09
N ASN A 120 13.86 6.71 -2.24
CA ASN A 120 14.48 5.58 -2.97
C ASN A 120 14.57 4.25 -2.19
N SER A 121 13.79 4.08 -1.10
CA SER A 121 13.73 2.82 -0.39
C SER A 121 13.07 1.72 -1.25
N ILE A 122 13.43 0.46 -0.96
CA ILE A 122 12.78 -0.73 -1.56
C ILE A 122 11.33 -0.82 -1.10
N THR A 123 11.12 -0.63 0.19
CA THR A 123 9.79 -0.67 0.84
C THR A 123 9.85 0.12 2.15
N GLU A 124 8.67 0.49 2.66
CA GLU A 124 8.55 1.36 3.83
C GLU A 124 7.71 0.72 4.93
N PHE A 125 8.01 1.08 6.16
CA PHE A 125 7.30 0.62 7.34
C PHE A 125 7.04 1.76 8.32
N LYS A 126 5.95 1.64 9.08
CA LYS A 126 5.58 2.62 10.11
C LYS A 126 6.56 2.65 11.28
N THR A 127 7.28 1.57 11.54
CA THR A 127 8.22 1.46 12.66
C THR A 127 9.40 0.56 12.29
N LYS A 128 10.55 0.78 12.93
CA LYS A 128 11.73 -0.09 12.80
C LYS A 128 11.39 -1.54 13.16
N LYS A 129 10.53 -1.78 14.17
CA LYS A 129 10.10 -3.13 14.58
C LYS A 129 9.43 -3.90 13.43
N HIS A 130 8.55 -3.24 12.66
CA HIS A 130 7.92 -3.88 11.49
C HIS A 130 8.90 -4.14 10.35
N ALA A 131 9.85 -3.21 10.11
CA ALA A 131 10.89 -3.40 9.12
C ALA A 131 11.81 -4.58 9.47
N VAL A 132 12.23 -4.69 10.74
CA VAL A 132 13.03 -5.83 11.24
C VAL A 132 12.28 -7.15 11.08
N LYS A 133 10.99 -7.23 11.48
CA LYS A 133 10.19 -8.45 11.27
C LYS A 133 10.05 -8.84 9.81
N PHE A 134 9.96 -7.86 8.93
CA PHE A 134 9.92 -8.10 7.49
C PHE A 134 11.25 -8.67 6.98
N ILE A 135 12.39 -8.07 7.36
CA ILE A 135 13.72 -8.56 6.99
C ILE A 135 13.93 -9.98 7.54
N ASP A 136 13.54 -10.27 8.78
CA ASP A 136 13.64 -11.61 9.38
C ASP A 136 12.88 -12.66 8.54
N ARG A 137 11.62 -12.35 8.16
CA ARG A 137 10.83 -13.23 7.31
C ARG A 137 11.47 -13.49 5.94
N ILE A 138 11.99 -12.45 5.29
CA ILE A 138 12.65 -12.56 3.98
C ILE A 138 13.98 -13.31 4.12
N THR A 139 14.76 -13.02 5.15
CA THR A 139 16.02 -13.70 5.45
C THR A 139 15.81 -15.21 5.61
N LYS A 140 14.80 -15.63 6.38
CA LYS A 140 14.43 -17.05 6.53
C LYS A 140 13.96 -17.68 5.24
N LYS A 141 13.04 -17.01 4.51
CA LYS A 141 12.44 -17.54 3.27
C LYS A 141 13.49 -17.80 2.17
N TYR A 142 14.48 -16.93 2.04
CA TYR A 142 15.49 -17.00 0.98
C TYR A 142 16.84 -17.54 1.49
N ASN A 143 16.89 -18.05 2.70
CA ASN A 143 18.10 -18.56 3.34
C ASN A 143 19.27 -17.55 3.24
N LEU A 144 18.98 -16.29 3.60
CA LEU A 144 19.96 -15.22 3.63
C LEU A 144 20.69 -15.22 4.98
N CYS A 145 21.81 -14.50 5.07
CA CYS A 145 22.58 -14.40 6.30
C CYS A 145 21.93 -13.43 7.31
N PRO A 146 21.50 -13.87 8.49
CA PRO A 146 20.93 -12.99 9.51
C PRO A 146 21.90 -11.88 9.95
N LYS A 147 23.18 -12.18 10.09
CA LYS A 147 24.21 -11.23 10.53
C LYS A 147 24.42 -10.11 9.51
N LEU A 148 24.52 -10.43 8.21
CA LEU A 148 24.63 -9.42 7.15
C LEU A 148 23.39 -8.50 7.12
N ASN A 149 22.21 -9.04 7.43
CA ASN A 149 20.96 -8.31 7.44
C ASN A 149 20.62 -7.66 8.80
N GLY A 150 21.59 -7.56 9.72
CA GLY A 150 21.44 -6.87 10.99
C GLY A 150 20.46 -7.51 11.98
N LEU A 151 20.23 -8.83 11.85
CA LEU A 151 19.36 -9.62 12.74
C LEU A 151 20.14 -10.37 13.82
N ASP A 152 21.44 -10.47 13.69
CA ASP A 152 22.37 -11.12 14.64
C ASP A 152 23.58 -10.22 14.84
N ASN A 153 23.93 -9.97 16.11
CA ASN A 153 25.02 -9.07 16.51
C ASN A 153 26.24 -9.83 17.06
N SER A 154 26.30 -11.16 16.86
CA SER A 154 27.43 -11.97 17.33
C SER A 154 28.76 -11.49 16.72
N SER A 155 29.85 -11.49 17.50
CA SER A 155 31.17 -11.02 17.05
C SER A 155 31.83 -11.95 16.02
N LYS A 156 31.72 -13.26 16.22
CA LYS A 156 32.29 -14.27 15.32
C LYS A 156 31.22 -14.96 14.49
N PHE A 157 30.91 -16.22 14.78
CA PHE A 157 29.87 -16.99 14.11
C PHE A 157 28.53 -16.76 14.75
N CYS A 158 27.50 -16.58 13.93
CA CYS A 158 26.12 -16.48 14.41
C CYS A 158 25.55 -17.86 14.78
N PHE A 159 24.52 -17.87 15.61
CA PHE A 159 23.88 -19.11 16.05
C PHE A 159 23.41 -20.00 14.89
N GLN A 160 22.91 -19.39 13.80
CA GLN A 160 22.46 -20.10 12.61
C GLN A 160 23.60 -20.85 11.89
N PHE A 161 24.82 -20.35 11.96
CA PHE A 161 26.00 -21.04 11.40
C PHE A 161 26.31 -22.32 12.19
N HIS A 162 26.28 -22.23 13.52
CA HIS A 162 26.50 -23.41 14.39
C HIS A 162 25.43 -24.49 14.18
N LEU A 163 24.18 -24.08 13.91
CA LEU A 163 23.09 -24.99 13.55
C LEU A 163 23.16 -25.52 12.11
N LYS A 164 24.20 -25.18 11.33
CA LYS A 164 24.29 -25.49 9.89
C LYS A 164 23.10 -25.05 9.05
N SER A 165 22.36 -24.03 9.53
CA SER A 165 21.18 -23.48 8.86
C SER A 165 21.50 -22.28 7.96
N CYS A 166 22.76 -21.88 7.83
CA CYS A 166 23.24 -20.92 6.84
C CYS A 166 24.61 -21.32 6.29
N ALA A 167 24.93 -20.82 5.08
CA ALA A 167 26.17 -21.15 4.39
C ALA A 167 27.39 -20.30 4.80
N GLY A 168 27.25 -19.41 5.81
CA GLY A 168 28.36 -18.67 6.40
C GLY A 168 28.84 -17.46 5.59
N ALA A 169 27.98 -16.81 4.83
CA ALA A 169 28.32 -15.63 4.02
C ALA A 169 29.01 -14.51 4.82
N CYS A 170 28.61 -14.28 6.08
CA CYS A 170 29.25 -13.27 6.94
C CYS A 170 30.70 -13.56 7.33
N ASN A 171 31.17 -14.76 7.11
CA ASN A 171 32.55 -15.21 7.37
C ASN A 171 33.26 -15.70 6.09
N ASN A 172 32.74 -15.32 4.92
CA ASN A 172 33.28 -15.63 3.60
C ASN A 172 33.33 -17.14 3.24
N TYR A 173 32.58 -18.01 3.95
CA TYR A 173 32.46 -19.43 3.58
C TYR A 173 31.59 -19.63 2.33
N GLU A 174 30.55 -18.86 2.17
CA GLU A 174 29.77 -18.83 0.95
C GLU A 174 30.29 -17.72 0.02
N LYS A 175 30.43 -18.00 -1.26
CA LYS A 175 30.83 -16.98 -2.26
C LYS A 175 29.74 -15.90 -2.46
N PRO A 176 30.13 -14.62 -2.64
CA PRO A 176 29.19 -13.53 -2.89
C PRO A 176 28.20 -13.81 -4.03
N PHE A 177 28.66 -14.40 -5.12
CA PHE A 177 27.83 -14.73 -6.26
C PHE A 177 26.62 -15.61 -5.88
N SER A 178 26.85 -16.70 -5.15
CA SER A 178 25.80 -17.64 -4.74
C SER A 178 24.81 -16.98 -3.76
N TYR A 179 25.35 -16.22 -2.80
CA TYR A 179 24.54 -15.48 -1.84
C TYR A 179 23.67 -14.42 -2.53
N ASN A 180 24.28 -13.60 -3.38
CA ASN A 180 23.61 -12.50 -4.07
C ASN A 180 22.54 -12.99 -5.05
N ALA A 181 22.68 -14.17 -5.65
CA ALA A 181 21.63 -14.78 -6.47
C ALA A 181 20.32 -14.98 -5.66
N ARG A 182 20.42 -15.49 -4.40
CA ARG A 182 19.26 -15.62 -3.51
C ARG A 182 18.75 -14.26 -3.02
N PHE A 183 19.66 -13.34 -2.75
CA PHE A 183 19.29 -11.98 -2.37
C PHE A 183 18.51 -11.29 -3.49
N GLN A 184 18.91 -11.39 -4.76
CA GLN A 184 18.18 -10.83 -5.90
C GLN A 184 16.81 -11.46 -6.08
N LYS A 185 16.65 -12.78 -5.87
CA LYS A 185 15.32 -13.41 -5.85
C LYS A 185 14.43 -12.81 -4.77
N SER A 186 14.99 -12.52 -3.58
CA SER A 186 14.24 -11.86 -2.50
C SER A 186 13.82 -10.43 -2.86
N ILE A 187 14.68 -9.68 -3.55
CA ILE A 187 14.37 -8.34 -4.06
C ILE A 187 13.26 -8.39 -5.11
N SER A 188 13.30 -9.36 -6.03
CA SER A 188 12.26 -9.52 -7.06
C SER A 188 10.88 -9.79 -6.45
N GLU A 189 10.81 -10.55 -5.35
CA GLU A 189 9.53 -10.74 -4.64
C GLU A 189 9.04 -9.45 -3.97
N ILE A 190 9.94 -8.65 -3.41
CA ILE A 190 9.58 -7.36 -2.80
C ILE A 190 9.09 -6.38 -3.88
N TYR A 191 9.74 -6.39 -5.03
CA TYR A 191 9.34 -5.63 -6.22
C TYR A 191 8.40 -6.44 -7.12
N SER A 192 7.24 -6.82 -6.62
CA SER A 192 6.22 -7.50 -7.43
C SER A 192 5.71 -6.66 -8.61
N ILE A 193 5.99 -5.33 -8.61
CA ILE A 193 5.57 -4.40 -9.66
C ILE A 193 6.80 -3.76 -10.30
N PRO A 194 6.97 -3.86 -11.64
CA PRO A 194 8.06 -3.21 -12.37
C PRO A 194 8.08 -1.69 -12.19
N LYS A 195 9.29 -1.08 -12.30
CA LYS A 195 9.46 0.37 -12.12
C LYS A 195 8.65 1.20 -13.11
N ASN A 196 8.57 0.73 -14.35
CA ASN A 196 7.83 1.34 -15.45
C ASN A 196 6.96 0.28 -16.10
N CYS A 197 5.66 0.37 -15.92
CA CYS A 197 4.73 -0.59 -16.50
C CYS A 197 3.31 -0.02 -16.55
N LYS A 198 2.46 -0.70 -17.31
CA LYS A 198 1.02 -0.56 -17.27
C LYS A 198 0.44 -1.87 -16.75
N LEU A 199 -0.31 -1.81 -15.67
CA LEU A 199 -1.07 -2.95 -15.16
C LEU A 199 -2.48 -2.89 -15.72
N ILE A 200 -2.99 -4.00 -16.20
CA ILE A 200 -4.37 -4.12 -16.71
C ILE A 200 -5.06 -5.25 -15.94
N TYR A 201 -6.15 -4.90 -15.27
CA TYR A 201 -7.02 -5.84 -14.57
C TYR A 201 -8.26 -6.05 -15.43
N HIS A 202 -8.44 -7.26 -15.97
CA HIS A 202 -9.56 -7.63 -16.79
C HIS A 202 -10.74 -8.08 -15.93
N TYR A 203 -11.92 -7.60 -16.29
CA TYR A 203 -13.23 -8.00 -15.76
C TYR A 203 -14.13 -8.33 -16.94
N ASP A 204 -15.21 -9.03 -16.73
CA ASP A 204 -16.08 -9.55 -17.82
C ASP A 204 -16.47 -8.49 -18.87
N LYS A 205 -16.78 -7.25 -18.43
CA LYS A 205 -17.31 -6.19 -19.29
C LYS A 205 -16.41 -4.96 -19.46
N PHE A 206 -15.29 -4.88 -18.76
CA PHE A 206 -14.37 -3.74 -18.78
C PHE A 206 -13.00 -4.11 -18.25
N SER A 207 -12.04 -3.21 -18.42
CA SER A 207 -10.70 -3.36 -17.87
C SER A 207 -10.28 -2.10 -17.11
N THR A 208 -9.71 -2.29 -15.93
CA THR A 208 -9.06 -1.21 -15.17
C THR A 208 -7.59 -1.17 -15.52
N PHE A 209 -7.06 0.00 -15.80
CA PHE A 209 -5.64 0.20 -16.04
C PHE A 209 -4.99 1.06 -14.95
N ILE A 210 -3.70 0.81 -14.71
CA ILE A 210 -2.85 1.62 -13.83
C ILE A 210 -1.53 1.86 -14.54
N ASN A 211 -1.15 3.11 -14.70
CA ASN A 211 0.14 3.49 -15.26
C ASN A 211 1.14 3.79 -14.14
N ILE A 212 2.28 3.10 -14.17
CA ILE A 212 3.37 3.25 -13.22
C ILE A 212 4.61 3.76 -13.95
N LYS A 213 5.23 4.80 -13.41
CA LYS A 213 6.50 5.35 -13.89
C LYS A 213 7.39 5.66 -12.68
N ASN A 214 8.63 5.20 -12.71
CA ASN A 214 9.59 5.33 -11.62
C ASN A 214 9.05 4.84 -10.27
N LYS A 215 8.44 3.65 -10.26
CA LYS A 215 7.80 3.02 -9.07
C LYS A 215 6.65 3.83 -8.45
N SER A 216 6.11 4.83 -9.14
CA SER A 216 5.02 5.67 -8.68
C SER A 216 3.83 5.55 -9.62
N VAL A 217 2.64 5.40 -9.07
CA VAL A 217 1.40 5.44 -9.85
C VAL A 217 1.22 6.86 -10.39
N LYS A 218 1.02 6.99 -11.70
CA LYS A 218 0.81 8.29 -12.37
C LYS A 218 -0.64 8.53 -12.73
N SER A 219 -1.33 7.47 -13.12
CA SER A 219 -2.75 7.53 -13.45
C SER A 219 -3.38 6.15 -13.35
N PHE A 220 -4.67 6.11 -13.20
CA PHE A 220 -5.49 4.90 -13.20
C PHE A 220 -6.88 5.21 -13.75
N GLY A 221 -7.65 4.19 -14.07
CA GLY A 221 -9.02 4.34 -14.53
C GLY A 221 -9.58 3.08 -15.16
N VAL A 222 -10.76 3.22 -15.74
CA VAL A 222 -11.44 2.15 -16.50
C VAL A 222 -11.40 2.51 -17.97
N LYS A 223 -10.94 1.59 -18.82
CA LYS A 223 -10.83 1.80 -20.28
C LYS A 223 -12.19 2.26 -20.85
N ASN A 224 -12.16 3.34 -21.62
CA ASN A 224 -13.31 4.01 -22.23
C ASN A 224 -14.35 4.61 -21.26
N HIS A 225 -14.05 4.72 -19.95
CA HIS A 225 -15.03 5.24 -18.97
C HIS A 225 -14.47 6.28 -18.01
N SER A 226 -13.28 6.06 -17.46
CA SER A 226 -12.72 6.95 -16.45
C SER A 226 -11.21 7.04 -16.57
N PHE A 227 -10.70 8.23 -16.30
CA PHE A 227 -9.26 8.49 -16.21
C PHE A 227 -9.00 9.42 -15.03
N PHE A 228 -8.10 9.01 -14.14
CA PHE A 228 -7.70 9.79 -12.98
C PHE A 228 -6.18 9.94 -12.97
N LYS A 229 -5.72 11.18 -12.96
CA LYS A 229 -4.31 11.51 -12.74
C LYS A 229 -4.03 11.53 -11.23
N ILE A 230 -2.87 11.06 -10.84
CA ILE A 230 -2.41 11.13 -9.45
C ILE A 230 -1.77 12.49 -9.21
N ASN A 231 -2.38 13.29 -8.33
CA ASN A 231 -1.86 14.60 -7.94
C ASN A 231 -0.91 14.50 -6.74
N HIS A 232 -1.18 13.57 -5.83
CA HIS A 232 -0.39 13.34 -4.61
C HIS A 232 0.23 11.94 -4.62
N PRO A 233 1.29 11.71 -5.43
CA PRO A 233 1.91 10.40 -5.52
C PRO A 233 2.54 10.01 -4.18
N SER A 234 2.33 8.77 -3.78
CA SER A 234 2.92 8.19 -2.58
C SER A 234 3.09 6.68 -2.74
N ASN A 235 3.74 6.05 -1.76
CA ASN A 235 3.86 4.60 -1.75
C ASN A 235 2.57 3.88 -1.30
N ASP A 236 1.55 4.61 -0.87
CA ASP A 236 0.28 3.98 -0.47
C ASP A 236 -0.44 3.36 -1.68
N GLU A 237 -0.37 3.98 -2.85
CA GLU A 237 -0.94 3.45 -4.09
C GLU A 237 -0.28 2.11 -4.46
N ILE A 238 1.04 2.02 -4.36
CA ILE A 238 1.77 0.77 -4.62
C ILE A 238 1.41 -0.31 -3.57
N LYS A 239 1.24 0.06 -2.31
CA LYS A 239 0.79 -0.87 -1.25
C LYS A 239 -0.63 -1.38 -1.51
N ILE A 240 -1.52 -0.51 -1.97
CA ILE A 240 -2.88 -0.87 -2.37
C ILE A 240 -2.83 -1.89 -3.51
N ILE A 241 -2.05 -1.62 -4.57
CA ILE A 241 -1.91 -2.48 -5.73
C ILE A 241 -1.31 -3.84 -5.32
N ASN A 242 -0.23 -3.86 -4.55
CA ASN A 242 0.40 -5.09 -4.06
C ASN A 242 -0.57 -5.94 -3.22
N SER A 243 -1.42 -5.29 -2.42
CA SER A 243 -2.45 -5.99 -1.65
C SER A 243 -3.55 -6.56 -2.55
N TYR A 244 -3.94 -5.82 -3.58
CA TYR A 244 -4.98 -6.21 -4.51
C TYR A 244 -4.55 -7.32 -5.47
N GLN A 245 -3.28 -7.36 -5.89
CA GLN A 245 -2.70 -8.43 -6.72
C GLN A 245 -2.76 -9.82 -6.09
N LYS A 246 -2.89 -9.90 -4.77
CA LYS A 246 -3.12 -11.18 -4.08
C LYS A 246 -4.50 -11.78 -4.35
N ILE A 247 -5.43 -10.96 -4.84
CA ILE A 247 -6.82 -11.33 -5.12
C ILE A 247 -7.04 -11.46 -6.64
N VAL A 248 -6.51 -10.52 -7.41
CA VAL A 248 -6.67 -10.46 -8.87
C VAL A 248 -5.31 -10.18 -9.50
N VAL A 249 -4.85 -11.08 -10.36
CA VAL A 249 -3.57 -10.95 -11.07
C VAL A 249 -3.76 -10.07 -12.30
N PRO A 250 -2.97 -8.98 -12.49
CA PRO A 250 -3.05 -8.13 -13.67
C PRO A 250 -2.22 -8.70 -14.83
N GLU A 251 -2.57 -8.31 -16.04
CA GLU A 251 -1.65 -8.29 -17.17
C GLU A 251 -0.62 -7.16 -16.95
N ILE A 252 0.65 -7.44 -17.19
CA ILE A 252 1.75 -6.47 -17.00
C ILE A 252 2.36 -6.16 -18.36
N ILE A 253 2.21 -4.91 -18.80
CA ILE A 253 2.84 -4.39 -20.02
C ILE A 253 4.04 -3.53 -19.60
N LEU A 254 5.24 -3.97 -19.95
CA LEU A 254 6.48 -3.19 -19.71
C LEU A 254 6.53 -1.99 -20.65
N LYS A 255 7.09 -0.88 -20.17
CA LYS A 255 7.31 0.35 -20.92
C LYS A 255 8.77 0.76 -20.89
#